data_f1f3d7836e02c688ae6b4ae893ed3f80
#
_entry.id   f1f3d7836e02c688ae6b4ae893ed3f80
#
_cell.length_a   1.000
_cell.length_b   1.000
_cell.length_c   1.000
_cell.angle_alpha   90.00
_cell.angle_beta   90.00
_cell.angle_gamma   90.00
#
_symmetry.space_group_name_H-M   'P 1'
#
loop_
_entity.id
_entity.type
_entity.pdbx_description
1 polymer ?
#
loop_
_entity_poly.entity_id
_entity_poly.type
_entity_poly.pdbx_seq_one_letter_code
_entity_poly.pdbx_strand_id
1 'polypeptide(L)'
;MDEKTKAQIQQEAADLVAKLQPRSGKFRTISPEMDPLRLGSGWSIEDLDKPQVIIESTFGDSHPGSAGLFELVEEVRAGVAEAGGHGARYFCTDICDGEAQGHDGINYSLPSRDMIANMIEIHAKATPFDAGVFVASCDKGLPANLMAMGRINIPSIVVTGGVMDAGPDLLTLEQLGAISARYERGEISHEELEYAKHNACPSCGACSFMGTASTMQVTAEALGLMLPGTALLPATSSDLREFAREAGRQSVWLSEHNLCPRDIVTKESFENLIMVHGAISGSTNSLLHIPAIAREFGIEMSADDFDRLHRGAHYLLNVRPAGEWPAQFFYYAGGVPRIMEEIKSMLHLDVMTVTGKTLGENLEDLKNNGYYEKCGRYLEKWNLKREDIIRPFDQAFGTDGSIAILHGNLAPEGAVVKHTVVPREMFQATLKARPFDCEEDAIHAVLTHEVKPGDAVIIRYEGPKGSGMPEMFYTTEAIASDPELGASIALITDGRFSGASKGPAIGHVSPEAAVGGPIALIEEGDLIRINIPERSLSIVGIAGKEMEPAEVDAVLAERRAAWKPKANRYTSGTLKFFTEHAVSAIQGGYME
;
A
#
# COMPACT_ATOMS: atom_id res chain seq x y z
N MET A 1 -14.40 41.48 -43.53
CA MET A 1 -14.24 40.11 -43.05
C MET A 1 -15.17 39.24 -43.89
N ASP A 2 -14.61 38.33 -44.67
CA ASP A 2 -15.41 37.48 -45.55
C ASP A 2 -16.21 36.42 -44.77
N GLU A 3 -17.21 35.82 -45.41
CA GLU A 3 -18.08 34.82 -44.75
C GLU A 3 -17.32 33.58 -44.29
N LYS A 4 -16.22 33.24 -44.95
CA LYS A 4 -15.37 32.10 -44.61
C LYS A 4 -14.63 32.32 -43.30
N THR A 5 -14.11 33.55 -43.09
CA THR A 5 -13.45 33.96 -41.83
C THR A 5 -14.44 34.03 -40.66
N LYS A 6 -15.70 34.49 -40.93
CA LYS A 6 -16.75 34.49 -39.88
C LYS A 6 -17.13 33.07 -39.48
N ALA A 7 -17.30 32.16 -40.43
CA ALA A 7 -17.63 30.77 -40.17
C ALA A 7 -16.51 30.05 -39.37
N GLN A 8 -15.24 30.35 -39.70
CA GLN A 8 -14.10 29.80 -38.99
C GLN A 8 -14.04 30.29 -37.53
N ILE A 9 -14.21 31.60 -37.31
CA ILE A 9 -14.28 32.18 -35.95
C ILE A 9 -15.46 31.63 -35.15
N GLN A 10 -16.62 31.44 -35.79
CA GLN A 10 -17.77 30.82 -35.14
C GLN A 10 -17.52 29.37 -34.77
N GLN A 11 -16.83 28.60 -35.64
CA GLN A 11 -16.46 27.23 -35.34
C GLN A 11 -15.43 27.17 -34.21
N GLU A 12 -14.37 28.00 -34.26
CA GLU A 12 -13.36 28.07 -33.20
C GLU A 12 -13.97 28.50 -31.85
N ALA A 13 -14.91 29.44 -31.85
CA ALA A 13 -15.65 29.84 -30.66
C ALA A 13 -16.55 28.72 -30.14
N ALA A 14 -17.25 27.98 -31.02
CA ALA A 14 -18.07 26.84 -30.67
C ALA A 14 -17.22 25.69 -30.09
N ASP A 15 -16.05 25.43 -30.69
CA ASP A 15 -15.11 24.44 -30.22
C ASP A 15 -14.50 24.81 -28.85
N LEU A 16 -14.22 26.10 -28.64
CA LEU A 16 -13.77 26.63 -27.36
C LEU A 16 -14.84 26.51 -26.27
N VAL A 17 -16.08 26.89 -26.57
CA VAL A 17 -17.24 26.74 -25.67
C VAL A 17 -17.49 25.25 -25.38
N ALA A 18 -17.36 24.37 -26.40
CA ALA A 18 -17.48 22.93 -26.20
C ALA A 18 -16.39 22.33 -25.32
N LYS A 19 -15.16 22.91 -25.35
CA LYS A 19 -14.07 22.53 -24.43
C LYS A 19 -14.29 23.05 -23.00
N LEU A 20 -14.97 24.19 -22.86
CA LEU A 20 -15.26 24.81 -21.58
C LEU A 20 -16.53 24.24 -20.90
N GLN A 21 -17.36 23.52 -21.63
CA GLN A 21 -18.53 22.87 -21.04
C GLN A 21 -18.10 21.64 -20.20
N PRO A 22 -18.62 21.50 -18.97
CA PRO A 22 -18.46 20.29 -18.17
C PRO A 22 -18.84 19.06 -18.97
N ARG A 23 -18.11 17.94 -18.76
CA ARG A 23 -18.39 16.66 -19.39
C ARG A 23 -19.82 16.19 -19.11
N SER A 24 -20.28 16.39 -17.87
CA SER A 24 -21.65 16.10 -17.43
C SER A 24 -22.69 16.82 -18.28
N GLY A 25 -22.48 18.08 -18.63
CA GLY A 25 -23.37 18.89 -19.47
C GLY A 25 -23.56 18.30 -20.87
N LYS A 26 -22.50 17.73 -21.47
CA LYS A 26 -22.59 17.05 -22.78
C LYS A 26 -23.48 15.81 -22.72
N PHE A 27 -23.35 15.00 -21.67
CA PHE A 27 -24.15 13.79 -21.50
C PHE A 27 -25.62 14.09 -21.23
N ARG A 28 -25.96 15.18 -20.54
CA ARG A 28 -27.33 15.61 -20.32
C ARG A 28 -28.08 15.91 -21.64
N THR A 29 -27.37 16.37 -22.66
CA THR A 29 -28.01 16.59 -24.01
C THR A 29 -28.23 15.29 -24.74
N ILE A 30 -27.52 14.22 -24.45
CA ILE A 30 -27.65 12.90 -25.05
C ILE A 30 -28.71 12.07 -24.30
N SER A 31 -28.73 12.17 -22.99
CA SER A 31 -29.60 11.45 -22.06
C SER A 31 -30.42 12.44 -21.22
N PRO A 32 -31.55 12.94 -21.72
CA PRO A 32 -32.35 13.93 -20.99
C PRO A 32 -32.97 13.39 -19.70
N GLU A 33 -32.99 12.07 -19.51
CA GLU A 33 -33.45 11.40 -18.29
C GLU A 33 -32.53 11.69 -17.08
N MET A 34 -31.29 12.13 -17.30
CA MET A 34 -30.37 12.45 -16.21
C MET A 34 -30.91 13.58 -15.32
N ASP A 35 -31.53 14.60 -15.92
CA ASP A 35 -31.99 15.77 -15.16
C ASP A 35 -33.10 15.39 -14.15
N PRO A 36 -34.24 14.75 -14.54
CA PRO A 36 -35.25 14.37 -13.56
C PRO A 36 -34.75 13.35 -12.52
N LEU A 37 -33.79 12.47 -12.86
CA LEU A 37 -33.19 11.55 -11.90
C LEU A 37 -32.34 12.27 -10.86
N ARG A 38 -31.56 13.26 -11.28
CA ARG A 38 -30.77 14.12 -10.36
C ARG A 38 -31.69 14.97 -9.47
N LEU A 39 -32.73 15.61 -10.04
CA LEU A 39 -33.71 16.39 -9.27
C LEU A 39 -34.46 15.50 -8.26
N GLY A 40 -34.82 14.25 -8.64
CA GLY A 40 -35.40 13.26 -7.74
C GLY A 40 -34.45 12.83 -6.59
N SER A 41 -33.14 12.99 -6.77
CA SER A 41 -32.13 12.75 -5.75
C SER A 41 -31.88 13.98 -4.84
N GLY A 42 -32.65 15.06 -5.01
CA GLY A 42 -32.55 16.27 -4.20
C GLY A 42 -31.60 17.35 -4.74
N TRP A 43 -31.12 17.23 -5.99
CA TRP A 43 -30.37 18.30 -6.64
C TRP A 43 -31.30 19.45 -7.03
N SER A 44 -30.78 20.67 -7.03
CA SER A 44 -31.49 21.82 -7.60
C SER A 44 -31.27 21.93 -9.12
N ILE A 45 -32.08 22.74 -9.80
CA ILE A 45 -31.87 23.03 -11.23
C ILE A 45 -30.50 23.68 -11.45
N GLU A 46 -30.09 24.55 -10.55
CA GLU A 46 -28.78 25.23 -10.61
C GLU A 46 -27.60 24.25 -10.44
N ASP A 47 -27.79 23.17 -9.67
CA ASP A 47 -26.74 22.14 -9.49
C ASP A 47 -26.46 21.35 -10.76
N LEU A 48 -27.44 21.23 -11.66
CA LEU A 48 -27.29 20.51 -12.91
C LEU A 48 -26.27 21.17 -13.86
N ASP A 49 -26.07 22.49 -13.75
CA ASP A 49 -25.17 23.26 -14.61
C ASP A 49 -23.77 23.45 -14.01
N LYS A 50 -23.57 23.03 -12.76
CA LYS A 50 -22.28 23.07 -12.07
C LYS A 50 -21.38 21.91 -12.50
N PRO A 51 -20.04 22.02 -12.36
CA PRO A 51 -19.15 20.86 -12.39
C PRO A 51 -19.61 19.80 -11.39
N GLN A 52 -19.83 18.57 -11.89
CA GLN A 52 -20.30 17.43 -11.08
C GLN A 52 -19.10 16.60 -10.63
N VAL A 53 -18.91 16.47 -9.32
CA VAL A 53 -17.76 15.77 -8.72
C VAL A 53 -18.23 14.50 -8.04
N ILE A 54 -17.69 13.34 -8.47
CA ILE A 54 -17.87 12.11 -7.70
C ILE A 54 -16.98 12.16 -6.47
N ILE A 55 -17.55 11.91 -5.29
CA ILE A 55 -16.81 11.74 -4.05
C ILE A 55 -16.94 10.27 -3.67
N GLU A 56 -15.93 9.50 -4.04
CA GLU A 56 -15.87 8.07 -3.77
C GLU A 56 -15.15 7.80 -2.47
N SER A 57 -15.67 6.93 -1.60
CA SER A 57 -15.04 6.64 -0.33
C SER A 57 -15.17 5.17 0.09
N THR A 58 -14.15 4.69 0.78
CA THR A 58 -14.14 3.38 1.45
C THR A 58 -14.74 3.42 2.86
N PHE A 59 -15.53 4.45 3.18
CA PHE A 59 -16.21 4.56 4.48
C PHE A 59 -16.98 3.30 4.87
N GLY A 60 -16.89 2.94 6.14
CA GLY A 60 -17.66 1.89 6.80
C GLY A 60 -17.36 1.87 8.30
N ASP A 61 -18.28 1.35 9.10
CA ASP A 61 -18.23 1.43 10.57
C ASP A 61 -17.46 0.27 11.22
N SER A 62 -16.96 -0.70 10.42
CA SER A 62 -16.39 -1.92 10.96
C SER A 62 -15.03 -1.72 11.63
N HIS A 63 -14.18 -0.83 11.08
CA HIS A 63 -12.80 -0.69 11.55
C HIS A 63 -12.31 0.77 11.55
N PRO A 64 -11.28 1.08 12.38
CA PRO A 64 -10.81 2.46 12.55
C PRO A 64 -10.31 3.13 11.26
N GLY A 65 -9.73 2.35 10.33
CA GLY A 65 -9.21 2.87 9.07
C GLY A 65 -10.28 3.52 8.19
N SER A 66 -11.53 3.07 8.27
CA SER A 66 -12.64 3.56 7.44
C SER A 66 -13.68 4.39 8.21
N ALA A 67 -13.85 4.15 9.52
CA ALA A 67 -14.94 4.76 10.30
C ALA A 67 -14.94 6.30 10.31
N GLY A 68 -13.76 6.94 10.29
CA GLY A 68 -13.62 8.40 10.26
C GLY A 68 -13.83 9.06 8.90
N LEU A 69 -13.92 8.29 7.81
CA LEU A 69 -13.90 8.85 6.45
C LEU A 69 -15.17 9.61 6.08
N PHE A 70 -16.30 9.33 6.72
CA PHE A 70 -17.56 10.03 6.42
C PHE A 70 -17.46 11.53 6.70
N GLU A 71 -16.81 11.93 7.79
CA GLU A 71 -16.59 13.34 8.09
C GLU A 71 -15.75 14.02 7.01
N LEU A 72 -14.72 13.35 6.50
CA LEU A 72 -13.88 13.88 5.42
C LEU A 72 -14.65 13.98 4.10
N VAL A 73 -15.53 13.05 3.80
CA VAL A 73 -16.44 13.11 2.63
C VAL A 73 -17.33 14.35 2.70
N GLU A 74 -17.87 14.71 3.88
CA GLU A 74 -18.69 15.91 4.06
C GLU A 74 -17.85 17.20 3.93
N GLU A 75 -16.61 17.21 4.42
CA GLU A 75 -15.69 18.33 4.22
C GLU A 75 -15.31 18.52 2.74
N VAL A 76 -15.00 17.44 2.04
CA VAL A 76 -14.78 17.46 0.58
C VAL A 76 -15.99 18.03 -0.12
N ARG A 77 -17.20 17.56 0.21
CA ARG A 77 -18.44 18.04 -0.39
C ARG A 77 -18.67 19.54 -0.15
N ALA A 78 -18.35 20.01 1.06
CA ALA A 78 -18.41 21.44 1.37
C ALA A 78 -17.40 22.24 0.51
N GLY A 79 -16.16 21.76 0.38
CA GLY A 79 -15.15 22.40 -0.47
C GLY A 79 -15.54 22.44 -1.95
N VAL A 80 -16.13 21.36 -2.49
CA VAL A 80 -16.68 21.31 -3.85
C VAL A 80 -17.75 22.39 -4.04
N ALA A 81 -18.68 22.53 -3.07
CA ALA A 81 -19.75 23.54 -3.13
C ALA A 81 -19.20 24.97 -3.05
N GLU A 82 -18.21 25.23 -2.20
CA GLU A 82 -17.52 26.52 -2.07
C GLU A 82 -16.85 26.96 -3.39
N ALA A 83 -16.31 25.99 -4.15
CA ALA A 83 -15.71 26.23 -5.46
C ALA A 83 -16.72 26.27 -6.61
N GLY A 84 -18.02 26.21 -6.33
CA GLY A 84 -19.08 26.29 -7.33
C GLY A 84 -19.41 24.96 -8.02
N GLY A 85 -18.90 23.82 -7.55
CA GLY A 85 -19.25 22.49 -8.01
C GLY A 85 -20.43 21.86 -7.25
N HIS A 86 -20.84 20.64 -7.65
CA HIS A 86 -21.79 19.81 -6.91
C HIS A 86 -21.23 18.40 -6.69
N GLY A 87 -21.09 18.01 -5.40
CA GLY A 87 -20.51 16.73 -4.99
C GLY A 87 -21.55 15.64 -4.79
N ALA A 88 -21.37 14.50 -5.49
CA ALA A 88 -22.18 13.28 -5.33
C ALA A 88 -21.36 12.20 -4.61
N ARG A 89 -21.87 11.72 -3.48
CA ARG A 89 -21.20 10.71 -2.65
C ARG A 89 -21.49 9.30 -3.16
N TYR A 90 -20.44 8.50 -3.24
CA TYR A 90 -20.48 7.07 -3.49
C TYR A 90 -19.62 6.35 -2.47
N PHE A 91 -19.98 5.10 -2.16
CA PHE A 91 -19.26 4.32 -1.15
C PHE A 91 -19.00 2.91 -1.66
N CYS A 92 -17.74 2.49 -1.56
CA CYS A 92 -17.29 1.12 -1.77
C CYS A 92 -16.38 0.73 -0.61
N THR A 93 -16.98 0.27 0.48
CA THR A 93 -16.31 0.01 1.77
C THR A 93 -15.22 -1.06 1.63
N ASP A 94 -14.09 -0.85 2.28
CA ASP A 94 -13.01 -1.82 2.39
C ASP A 94 -13.13 -2.70 3.65
N ILE A 95 -12.19 -3.64 3.78
CA ILE A 95 -12.05 -4.52 4.94
C ILE A 95 -10.76 -4.20 5.70
N CYS A 96 -10.72 -4.60 6.97
CA CYS A 96 -9.53 -4.50 7.80
C CYS A 96 -8.73 -5.81 7.77
N ASP A 97 -7.48 -5.75 7.34
CA ASP A 97 -6.59 -6.91 7.40
C ASP A 97 -6.40 -7.40 8.85
N GLY A 98 -6.33 -6.47 9.82
CA GLY A 98 -6.19 -6.83 11.23
C GLY A 98 -7.38 -7.61 11.79
N GLU A 99 -8.62 -7.26 11.41
CA GLU A 99 -9.83 -8.01 11.80
C GLU A 99 -9.96 -9.35 11.06
N ALA A 100 -9.37 -9.45 9.87
CA ALA A 100 -9.40 -10.65 9.05
C ALA A 100 -8.33 -11.70 9.43
N GLN A 101 -7.36 -11.35 10.28
CA GLN A 101 -6.28 -12.27 10.69
C GLN A 101 -6.82 -13.45 11.52
N GLY A 102 -6.16 -14.62 11.40
CA GLY A 102 -6.44 -15.82 12.20
C GLY A 102 -7.65 -16.64 11.76
N HIS A 103 -8.21 -16.34 10.59
CA HIS A 103 -9.27 -17.14 9.97
C HIS A 103 -9.29 -16.90 8.43
N ASP A 104 -10.08 -17.67 7.70
CA ASP A 104 -10.18 -17.61 6.23
C ASP A 104 -10.59 -16.24 5.66
N GLY A 105 -10.99 -15.29 6.51
CA GLY A 105 -11.30 -13.92 6.11
C GLY A 105 -10.14 -13.18 5.46
N ILE A 106 -8.91 -13.48 5.90
CA ILE A 106 -7.70 -12.84 5.36
C ILE A 106 -7.45 -13.16 3.87
N ASN A 107 -7.97 -14.29 3.39
CA ASN A 107 -7.87 -14.68 1.98
C ASN A 107 -8.64 -13.72 1.06
N TYR A 108 -9.64 -12.99 1.57
CA TYR A 108 -10.39 -11.97 0.84
C TYR A 108 -9.68 -10.61 0.76
N SER A 109 -8.60 -10.42 1.53
CA SER A 109 -7.94 -9.12 1.64
C SER A 109 -7.41 -8.61 0.29
N LEU A 110 -6.48 -9.32 -0.36
CA LEU A 110 -5.94 -8.89 -1.66
C LEU A 110 -7.02 -8.85 -2.76
N PRO A 111 -7.91 -9.83 -2.89
CA PRO A 111 -9.03 -9.78 -3.84
C PRO A 111 -9.92 -8.54 -3.69
N SER A 112 -10.15 -8.05 -2.46
CA SER A 112 -10.99 -6.88 -2.21
C SER A 112 -10.46 -5.63 -2.92
N ARG A 113 -9.14 -5.45 -3.06
CA ARG A 113 -8.52 -4.34 -3.79
C ARG A 113 -9.06 -4.24 -5.22
N ASP A 114 -9.04 -5.35 -5.93
CA ASP A 114 -9.49 -5.37 -7.33
C ASP A 114 -11.01 -5.21 -7.45
N MET A 115 -11.78 -5.79 -6.52
CA MET A 115 -13.24 -5.65 -6.49
C MET A 115 -13.64 -4.20 -6.21
N ILE A 116 -12.99 -3.52 -5.28
CA ILE A 116 -13.22 -2.09 -4.99
C ILE A 116 -12.88 -1.25 -6.22
N ALA A 117 -11.72 -1.46 -6.84
CA ALA A 117 -11.34 -0.74 -8.05
C ALA A 117 -12.36 -0.90 -9.19
N ASN A 118 -12.88 -2.13 -9.37
CA ASN A 118 -13.93 -2.41 -10.36
C ASN A 118 -15.25 -1.69 -10.03
N MET A 119 -15.67 -1.65 -8.77
CA MET A 119 -16.90 -0.95 -8.37
C MET A 119 -16.78 0.57 -8.58
N ILE A 120 -15.64 1.16 -8.19
CA ILE A 120 -15.38 2.59 -8.41
C ILE A 120 -15.41 2.92 -9.90
N GLU A 121 -14.79 2.08 -10.75
CA GLU A 121 -14.87 2.23 -12.21
C GLU A 121 -16.31 2.22 -12.71
N ILE A 122 -17.14 1.28 -12.23
CA ILE A 122 -18.56 1.18 -12.58
C ILE A 122 -19.28 2.47 -12.18
N HIS A 123 -19.11 2.96 -10.95
CA HIS A 123 -19.75 4.19 -10.48
C HIS A 123 -19.42 5.39 -11.37
N ALA A 124 -18.13 5.59 -11.67
CA ALA A 124 -17.68 6.77 -12.41
C ALA A 124 -17.93 6.70 -13.93
N LYS A 125 -18.01 5.49 -14.51
CA LYS A 125 -18.28 5.31 -15.95
C LYS A 125 -19.76 5.18 -16.28
N ALA A 126 -20.54 4.56 -15.40
CA ALA A 126 -21.98 4.45 -15.58
C ALA A 126 -22.68 5.80 -15.39
N THR A 127 -22.13 6.66 -14.54
CA THR A 127 -22.63 8.03 -14.31
C THR A 127 -21.52 9.02 -14.59
N PRO A 128 -21.58 9.82 -15.67
CA PRO A 128 -20.49 10.72 -16.04
C PRO A 128 -20.34 11.86 -15.04
N PHE A 129 -19.11 12.05 -14.58
CA PHE A 129 -18.68 13.14 -13.71
C PHE A 129 -17.57 13.96 -14.38
N ASP A 130 -17.39 15.21 -13.93
CA ASP A 130 -16.40 16.14 -14.45
C ASP A 130 -15.07 16.02 -13.71
N ALA A 131 -15.12 15.64 -12.42
CA ALA A 131 -13.97 15.39 -11.58
C ALA A 131 -14.28 14.32 -10.52
N GLY A 132 -13.24 13.89 -9.79
CA GLY A 132 -13.36 12.95 -8.67
C GLY A 132 -12.52 13.34 -7.46
N VAL A 133 -13.03 13.05 -6.26
CA VAL A 133 -12.25 13.02 -5.03
C VAL A 133 -12.36 11.63 -4.43
N PHE A 134 -11.21 10.99 -4.18
CA PHE A 134 -11.13 9.63 -3.70
C PHE A 134 -10.67 9.62 -2.25
N VAL A 135 -11.56 9.21 -1.34
CA VAL A 135 -11.37 9.31 0.12
C VAL A 135 -11.18 7.91 0.69
N ALA A 136 -9.93 7.53 0.97
CA ALA A 136 -9.57 6.18 1.44
C ALA A 136 -8.40 6.22 2.41
N SER A 137 -8.20 5.16 3.20
CA SER A 137 -7.17 5.16 4.24
C SER A 137 -6.44 3.83 4.38
N CYS A 138 -7.14 2.70 4.28
CA CYS A 138 -6.64 1.40 4.70
C CYS A 138 -5.94 0.62 3.58
N ASP A 139 -5.43 -0.56 3.93
CA ASP A 139 -4.46 -1.39 3.18
C ASP A 139 -4.88 -1.69 1.74
N LYS A 140 -6.17 -1.91 1.49
CA LYS A 140 -6.68 -2.31 0.18
C LYS A 140 -7.52 -1.23 -0.48
N GLY A 141 -8.25 -0.44 0.32
CA GLY A 141 -9.09 0.64 -0.17
C GLY A 141 -8.30 1.71 -0.90
N LEU A 142 -7.17 2.15 -0.33
CA LEU A 142 -6.37 3.21 -0.96
C LEU A 142 -5.69 2.78 -2.27
N PRO A 143 -4.98 1.63 -2.36
CA PRO A 143 -4.46 1.19 -3.66
C PRO A 143 -5.57 0.92 -4.69
N ALA A 144 -6.75 0.44 -4.28
CA ALA A 144 -7.90 0.28 -5.17
C ALA A 144 -8.35 1.61 -5.79
N ASN A 145 -8.42 2.67 -4.97
CA ASN A 145 -8.77 4.01 -5.44
C ASN A 145 -7.71 4.54 -6.44
N LEU A 146 -6.42 4.34 -6.16
CA LEU A 146 -5.34 4.72 -7.08
C LEU A 146 -5.41 3.95 -8.42
N MET A 147 -5.70 2.64 -8.38
CA MET A 147 -5.95 1.84 -9.58
C MET A 147 -7.15 2.39 -10.37
N ALA A 148 -8.27 2.67 -9.71
CA ALA A 148 -9.45 3.23 -10.34
C ALA A 148 -9.19 4.60 -10.96
N MET A 149 -8.43 5.48 -10.31
CA MET A 149 -8.02 6.78 -10.87
C MET A 149 -7.28 6.62 -12.19
N GLY A 150 -6.34 5.66 -12.28
CA GLY A 150 -5.64 5.35 -13.53
C GLY A 150 -6.58 4.89 -14.64
N ARG A 151 -7.55 4.01 -14.35
CA ARG A 151 -8.54 3.49 -15.32
C ARG A 151 -9.52 4.54 -15.80
N ILE A 152 -10.07 5.34 -14.88
CA ILE A 152 -11.13 6.31 -15.14
C ILE A 152 -10.54 7.54 -15.84
N ASN A 153 -9.41 8.00 -15.39
CA ASN A 153 -8.64 9.13 -15.89
C ASN A 153 -9.48 10.40 -16.11
N ILE A 154 -10.28 10.79 -15.10
CA ILE A 154 -10.91 12.12 -15.01
C ILE A 154 -10.10 12.98 -14.05
N PRO A 155 -10.15 14.33 -14.13
CA PRO A 155 -9.52 15.21 -13.17
C PRO A 155 -9.80 14.77 -11.73
N SER A 156 -8.77 14.43 -10.95
CA SER A 156 -9.01 13.76 -9.67
C SER A 156 -7.93 14.04 -8.64
N ILE A 157 -8.32 13.97 -7.36
CA ILE A 157 -7.43 14.13 -6.21
C ILE A 157 -7.76 13.09 -5.12
N VAL A 158 -6.76 12.68 -4.34
CA VAL A 158 -6.90 11.77 -3.21
C VAL A 158 -6.96 12.54 -1.90
N VAL A 159 -7.80 12.08 -0.98
CA VAL A 159 -7.81 12.45 0.43
C VAL A 159 -7.60 11.20 1.26
N THR A 160 -6.60 11.19 2.12
CA THR A 160 -6.35 10.05 3.01
C THR A 160 -6.96 10.26 4.39
N GLY A 161 -7.38 9.17 5.04
CA GLY A 161 -7.98 9.22 6.37
C GLY A 161 -7.00 9.49 7.51
N GLY A 162 -5.72 9.72 7.20
CA GLY A 162 -4.69 9.95 8.19
C GLY A 162 -4.31 8.69 8.98
N VAL A 163 -3.63 8.89 10.10
CA VAL A 163 -3.15 7.82 10.98
C VAL A 163 -3.78 7.98 12.36
N MET A 164 -4.12 6.87 13.03
CA MET A 164 -4.63 6.92 14.40
C MET A 164 -3.56 7.42 15.38
N ASP A 165 -4.01 8.03 16.47
CA ASP A 165 -3.12 8.37 17.57
C ASP A 165 -2.56 7.11 18.23
N ALA A 166 -1.38 7.21 18.82
CA ALA A 166 -0.87 6.17 19.69
C ALA A 166 -1.62 6.20 21.04
N GLY A 167 -1.80 5.03 21.65
CA GLY A 167 -2.34 4.91 23.00
C GLY A 167 -1.38 5.41 24.08
N PRO A 168 -1.77 5.28 25.37
CA PRO A 168 -0.90 5.63 26.49
C PRO A 168 0.48 4.95 26.38
N ASP A 169 1.52 5.67 26.79
CA ASP A 169 2.92 5.22 26.70
C ASP A 169 3.35 4.83 25.27
N LEU A 170 2.75 5.50 24.28
CA LEU A 170 2.96 5.24 22.85
C LEU A 170 2.62 3.81 22.42
N LEU A 171 1.64 3.20 23.07
CA LEU A 171 1.13 1.88 22.71
C LEU A 171 0.48 1.92 21.32
N THR A 172 0.80 0.93 20.51
CA THR A 172 0.28 0.80 19.13
C THR A 172 -0.08 -0.66 18.83
N LEU A 173 -0.95 -0.87 17.86
CA LEU A 173 -1.56 -2.16 17.56
C LEU A 173 -0.54 -3.27 17.30
N GLU A 174 0.55 -2.99 16.60
CA GLU A 174 1.57 -3.98 16.25
C GLU A 174 2.33 -4.55 17.46
N GLN A 175 2.18 -3.94 18.63
CA GLN A 175 2.78 -4.45 19.87
C GLN A 175 1.92 -5.52 20.55
N LEU A 176 0.63 -5.64 20.17
CA LEU A 176 -0.29 -6.57 20.84
C LEU A 176 0.11 -8.03 20.67
N GLY A 177 0.69 -8.43 19.54
CA GLY A 177 1.19 -9.79 19.34
C GLY A 177 2.26 -10.17 20.37
N ALA A 178 3.26 -9.31 20.56
CA ALA A 178 4.31 -9.51 21.56
C ALA A 178 3.77 -9.47 23.01
N ILE A 179 2.80 -8.58 23.29
CA ILE A 179 2.14 -8.49 24.61
C ILE A 179 1.34 -9.77 24.90
N SER A 180 0.57 -10.27 23.92
CA SER A 180 -0.18 -11.52 24.04
C SER A 180 0.76 -12.71 24.30
N ALA A 181 1.88 -12.80 23.57
CA ALA A 181 2.87 -13.86 23.78
C ALA A 181 3.50 -13.82 25.19
N ARG A 182 3.74 -12.63 25.75
CA ARG A 182 4.21 -12.46 27.13
C ARG A 182 3.17 -12.94 28.14
N TYR A 183 1.88 -12.69 27.87
CA TYR A 183 0.79 -13.20 28.70
C TYR A 183 0.74 -14.74 28.69
N GLU A 184 0.82 -15.36 27.51
CA GLU A 184 0.83 -16.82 27.37
C GLU A 184 2.00 -17.48 28.12
N ARG A 185 3.15 -16.79 28.20
CA ARG A 185 4.31 -17.24 28.99
C ARG A 185 4.20 -16.92 30.49
N GLY A 186 3.11 -16.25 30.93
CA GLY A 186 2.91 -15.86 32.33
C GLY A 186 3.81 -14.71 32.80
N GLU A 187 4.38 -13.91 31.90
CA GLU A 187 5.25 -12.77 32.20
C GLU A 187 4.46 -11.51 32.60
N ILE A 188 3.22 -11.41 32.17
CA ILE A 188 2.31 -10.31 32.50
C ILE A 188 0.95 -10.85 32.94
N SER A 189 0.20 -10.03 33.65
CA SER A 189 -1.15 -10.36 34.15
C SER A 189 -2.21 -10.24 33.05
N HIS A 190 -3.38 -10.87 33.28
CA HIS A 190 -4.55 -10.70 32.40
C HIS A 190 -5.01 -9.22 32.36
N GLU A 191 -4.90 -8.49 33.48
CA GLU A 191 -5.26 -7.07 33.53
C GLU A 191 -4.36 -6.20 32.62
N GLU A 192 -3.06 -6.50 32.55
CA GLU A 192 -2.13 -5.80 31.65
C GLU A 192 -2.42 -6.10 30.18
N LEU A 193 -2.79 -7.36 29.84
CA LEU A 193 -3.21 -7.71 28.48
C LEU A 193 -4.49 -6.98 28.08
N GLU A 194 -5.53 -7.00 28.94
CA GLU A 194 -6.80 -6.31 28.67
C GLU A 194 -6.60 -4.79 28.58
N TYR A 195 -5.73 -4.21 29.41
CA TYR A 195 -5.36 -2.80 29.30
C TYR A 195 -4.78 -2.49 27.91
N ALA A 196 -3.86 -3.30 27.43
CA ALA A 196 -3.26 -3.11 26.11
C ALA A 196 -4.29 -3.25 24.99
N LYS A 197 -5.17 -4.25 25.03
CA LYS A 197 -6.26 -4.47 24.07
C LYS A 197 -7.23 -3.29 24.00
N HIS A 198 -7.53 -2.67 25.12
CA HIS A 198 -8.46 -1.53 25.18
C HIS A 198 -7.85 -0.19 24.79
N ASN A 199 -6.52 -0.09 24.70
CA ASN A 199 -5.84 1.19 24.50
C ASN A 199 -4.95 1.26 23.26
N ALA A 200 -4.75 0.16 22.53
CA ALA A 200 -3.85 0.13 21.38
C ALA A 200 -4.40 0.86 20.12
N CYS A 201 -5.73 1.08 20.07
CA CYS A 201 -6.39 1.80 18.98
C CYS A 201 -7.33 2.88 19.55
N PRO A 202 -6.80 4.04 20.01
CA PRO A 202 -7.59 5.03 20.73
C PRO A 202 -8.43 5.95 19.83
N SER A 203 -8.25 5.91 18.51
CA SER A 203 -8.93 6.78 17.55
C SER A 203 -9.16 6.10 16.20
N CYS A 204 -9.93 6.75 15.33
CA CYS A 204 -9.97 6.40 13.90
C CYS A 204 -8.62 6.70 13.21
N GLY A 205 -8.49 6.28 11.94
CA GLY A 205 -7.30 6.41 11.11
C GLY A 205 -6.63 5.07 10.81
N ALA A 206 -5.65 5.07 9.91
CA ALA A 206 -4.80 3.91 9.66
C ALA A 206 -3.98 3.53 10.89
N CYS A 207 -3.47 2.30 10.93
CA CYS A 207 -2.63 1.83 12.05
C CYS A 207 -1.43 2.76 12.28
N SER A 208 -1.10 3.00 13.57
CA SER A 208 -0.09 3.99 14.00
C SER A 208 1.36 3.51 13.83
N PHE A 209 1.65 2.77 12.77
CA PHE A 209 3.00 2.32 12.39
C PHE A 209 3.16 2.35 10.85
N MET A 210 4.39 2.23 10.33
CA MET A 210 4.66 2.21 8.89
C MET A 210 4.35 0.82 8.30
N GLY A 211 3.06 0.44 8.37
CA GLY A 211 2.49 -0.70 7.70
C GLY A 211 2.04 -0.39 6.28
N THR A 212 1.19 -1.25 5.71
CA THR A 212 0.71 -1.09 4.32
C THR A 212 -0.15 0.14 4.16
N ALA A 213 -1.12 0.38 5.06
CA ALA A 213 -2.00 1.55 5.01
C ALA A 213 -1.20 2.87 5.01
N SER A 214 -0.27 3.04 5.96
CA SER A 214 0.57 4.23 6.05
C SER A 214 1.48 4.37 4.83
N THR A 215 2.07 3.27 4.34
CA THR A 215 2.90 3.27 3.13
C THR A 215 2.09 3.71 1.90
N MET A 216 0.83 3.27 1.77
CA MET A 216 0.00 3.64 0.63
C MET A 216 -0.47 5.10 0.70
N GLN A 217 -0.67 5.67 1.89
CA GLN A 217 -0.90 7.12 2.04
C GLN A 217 0.32 7.92 1.57
N VAL A 218 1.53 7.52 1.96
CA VAL A 218 2.78 8.10 1.46
C VAL A 218 2.89 7.93 -0.07
N THR A 219 2.47 6.78 -0.62
CA THR A 219 2.44 6.51 -2.05
C THR A 219 1.59 7.52 -2.81
N ALA A 220 0.37 7.81 -2.34
CA ALA A 220 -0.53 8.76 -2.99
C ALA A 220 0.07 10.18 -3.02
N GLU A 221 0.73 10.60 -1.95
CA GLU A 221 1.43 11.90 -1.91
C GLU A 221 2.68 11.91 -2.80
N ALA A 222 3.49 10.85 -2.75
CA ALA A 222 4.71 10.74 -3.55
C ALA A 222 4.45 10.71 -5.07
N LEU A 223 3.29 10.18 -5.49
CA LEU A 223 2.83 10.24 -6.89
C LEU A 223 2.29 11.61 -7.29
N GLY A 224 2.19 12.57 -6.38
CA GLY A 224 1.62 13.90 -6.64
C GLY A 224 0.10 13.92 -6.77
N LEU A 225 -0.61 12.90 -6.30
CA LEU A 225 -2.07 12.75 -6.43
C LEU A 225 -2.88 13.30 -5.25
N MET A 226 -2.22 13.87 -4.23
CA MET A 226 -2.86 14.54 -3.10
C MET A 226 -2.13 15.85 -2.74
N LEU A 227 -2.75 16.66 -1.89
CA LEU A 227 -2.13 17.92 -1.45
C LEU A 227 -0.83 17.64 -0.68
N PRO A 228 0.24 18.39 -0.95
CA PRO A 228 1.53 18.17 -0.31
C PRO A 228 1.48 18.32 1.22
N GLY A 229 2.14 17.40 1.94
CA GLY A 229 2.23 17.42 3.39
C GLY A 229 0.97 16.91 4.10
N THR A 230 0.11 16.15 3.43
CA THR A 230 -1.15 15.69 4.01
C THR A 230 -1.20 14.21 4.33
N ALA A 231 -0.24 13.40 3.86
CA ALA A 231 -0.14 12.00 4.26
C ALA A 231 0.23 11.85 5.75
N LEU A 232 -0.43 10.92 6.42
CA LEU A 232 -0.20 10.53 7.81
C LEU A 232 -0.41 11.66 8.84
N LEU A 233 -1.26 12.65 8.52
CA LEU A 233 -1.82 13.52 9.54
C LEU A 233 -2.53 12.68 10.61
N PRO A 234 -2.46 13.03 11.90
CA PRO A 234 -3.33 12.40 12.88
C PRO A 234 -4.80 12.53 12.47
N ALA A 235 -5.53 11.42 12.45
CA ALA A 235 -6.93 11.39 12.02
C ALA A 235 -7.84 12.27 12.90
N THR A 236 -7.41 12.54 14.13
CA THR A 236 -8.10 13.43 15.09
C THR A 236 -7.81 14.91 14.86
N SER A 237 -6.89 15.25 13.95
CA SER A 237 -6.50 16.65 13.70
C SER A 237 -7.58 17.43 12.94
N SER A 238 -7.83 18.68 13.35
CA SER A 238 -8.64 19.61 12.57
C SER A 238 -8.03 19.93 11.20
N ASP A 239 -6.71 19.85 11.09
CA ASP A 239 -6.00 20.11 9.83
C ASP A 239 -6.41 19.11 8.74
N LEU A 240 -6.66 17.85 9.10
CA LEU A 240 -7.09 16.82 8.13
C LEU A 240 -8.44 17.20 7.49
N ARG A 241 -9.38 17.75 8.28
CA ARG A 241 -10.67 18.23 7.77
C ARG A 241 -10.51 19.44 6.86
N GLU A 242 -9.63 20.38 7.23
CA GLU A 242 -9.33 21.55 6.40
C GLU A 242 -8.73 21.15 5.05
N PHE A 243 -7.78 20.21 5.05
CA PHE A 243 -7.19 19.67 3.81
C PHE A 243 -8.21 18.88 2.98
N ALA A 244 -9.12 18.13 3.60
CA ALA A 244 -10.21 17.48 2.88
C ALA A 244 -11.11 18.50 2.16
N ARG A 245 -11.45 19.60 2.81
CA ARG A 245 -12.20 20.71 2.22
C ARG A 245 -11.44 21.38 1.09
N GLU A 246 -10.13 21.61 1.26
CA GLU A 246 -9.26 22.15 0.20
C GLU A 246 -9.18 21.21 -0.99
N ALA A 247 -9.06 19.90 -0.79
CA ALA A 247 -9.08 18.91 -1.85
C ALA A 247 -10.41 18.95 -2.64
N GLY A 248 -11.53 19.22 -1.95
CA GLY A 248 -12.81 19.48 -2.60
C GLY A 248 -12.77 20.69 -3.52
N ARG A 249 -12.21 21.83 -3.08
CA ARG A 249 -12.01 23.01 -3.94
C ARG A 249 -11.07 22.71 -5.10
N GLN A 250 -9.97 22.01 -4.83
CA GLN A 250 -8.97 21.65 -5.83
C GLN A 250 -9.54 20.74 -6.91
N SER A 251 -10.50 19.87 -6.61
CA SER A 251 -11.13 18.99 -7.60
C SER A 251 -11.89 19.77 -8.67
N VAL A 252 -12.54 20.86 -8.30
CA VAL A 252 -13.22 21.77 -9.23
C VAL A 252 -12.19 22.48 -10.11
N TRP A 253 -11.12 23.00 -9.51
CA TRP A 253 -10.01 23.61 -10.24
C TRP A 253 -9.38 22.63 -11.27
N LEU A 254 -9.14 21.37 -10.85
CA LEU A 254 -8.62 20.32 -11.74
C LEU A 254 -9.56 20.08 -12.94
N SER A 255 -10.88 20.08 -12.71
CA SER A 255 -11.89 19.96 -13.78
C SER A 255 -11.80 21.11 -14.78
N GLU A 256 -11.72 22.34 -14.29
CA GLU A 256 -11.62 23.55 -15.14
C GLU A 256 -10.34 23.56 -16.00
N HIS A 257 -9.24 23.02 -15.46
CA HIS A 257 -7.96 22.94 -16.17
C HIS A 257 -7.77 21.62 -16.96
N ASN A 258 -8.73 20.70 -16.85
CA ASN A 258 -8.68 19.36 -17.45
C ASN A 258 -7.36 18.62 -17.14
N LEU A 259 -6.85 18.77 -15.90
CA LEU A 259 -5.64 18.11 -15.43
C LEU A 259 -6.01 16.73 -14.86
N CYS A 260 -5.71 15.68 -15.62
CA CYS A 260 -6.08 14.30 -15.29
C CYS A 260 -4.93 13.55 -14.61
N PRO A 261 -5.20 12.44 -13.88
CA PRO A 261 -4.17 11.65 -13.22
C PRO A 261 -3.04 11.16 -14.15
N ARG A 262 -3.33 10.83 -15.41
CA ARG A 262 -2.30 10.41 -16.37
C ARG A 262 -1.44 11.55 -16.93
N ASP A 263 -1.83 12.82 -16.69
CA ASP A 263 -1.00 13.98 -16.98
C ASP A 263 0.00 14.27 -15.83
N ILE A 264 -0.29 13.73 -14.64
CA ILE A 264 0.49 13.90 -13.39
C ILE A 264 1.44 12.72 -13.20
N VAL A 265 0.91 11.50 -13.30
CA VAL A 265 1.63 10.27 -12.98
C VAL A 265 2.40 9.78 -14.18
N THR A 266 3.71 9.82 -14.09
CA THR A 266 4.68 9.37 -15.11
C THR A 266 5.58 8.27 -14.54
N LYS A 267 6.48 7.73 -15.34
CA LYS A 267 7.50 6.79 -14.87
C LYS A 267 8.40 7.44 -13.81
N GLU A 268 8.76 8.71 -14.03
CA GLU A 268 9.58 9.51 -13.10
C GLU A 268 8.86 9.70 -11.75
N SER A 269 7.53 9.87 -11.75
CA SER A 269 6.74 9.91 -10.50
C SER A 269 6.83 8.59 -9.73
N PHE A 270 6.80 7.45 -10.44
CA PHE A 270 6.99 6.13 -9.82
C PHE A 270 8.42 5.92 -9.33
N GLU A 271 9.44 6.40 -10.05
CA GLU A 271 10.82 6.35 -9.57
C GLU A 271 11.00 7.19 -8.30
N ASN A 272 10.41 8.39 -8.23
CA ASN A 272 10.35 9.19 -7.01
C ASN A 272 9.67 8.44 -5.86
N LEU A 273 8.52 7.82 -6.13
CA LEU A 273 7.80 7.01 -5.15
C LEU A 273 8.67 5.89 -4.58
N ILE A 274 9.39 5.14 -5.43
CA ILE A 274 10.23 4.03 -4.98
C ILE A 274 11.40 4.53 -4.12
N MET A 275 11.99 5.68 -4.46
CA MET A 275 13.02 6.32 -3.64
C MET A 275 12.48 6.73 -2.26
N VAL A 276 11.29 7.35 -2.21
CA VAL A 276 10.61 7.69 -0.95
C VAL A 276 10.28 6.43 -0.15
N HIS A 277 9.78 5.37 -0.81
CA HIS A 277 9.49 4.08 -0.19
C HIS A 277 10.73 3.48 0.49
N GLY A 278 11.89 3.53 -0.19
CA GLY A 278 13.16 3.12 0.39
C GLY A 278 13.55 3.93 1.62
N ALA A 279 13.34 5.24 1.58
CA ALA A 279 13.70 6.16 2.65
C ALA A 279 12.82 6.01 3.91
N ILE A 280 11.57 5.61 3.75
CA ILE A 280 10.64 5.39 4.89
C ILE A 280 10.63 3.96 5.42
N SER A 281 11.36 3.02 4.82
CA SER A 281 11.23 1.58 5.12
C SER A 281 9.78 1.09 4.98
N GLY A 282 9.20 1.32 3.79
CA GLY A 282 7.81 0.98 3.49
C GLY A 282 7.50 -0.52 3.55
N SER A 283 6.22 -0.87 3.48
CA SER A 283 5.72 -2.24 3.50
C SER A 283 6.10 -3.02 2.25
N THR A 284 6.41 -4.32 2.39
CA THR A 284 6.60 -5.25 1.26
C THR A 284 5.35 -5.43 0.40
N ASN A 285 4.15 -5.19 0.95
CA ASN A 285 2.89 -5.22 0.20
C ASN A 285 2.85 -4.17 -0.94
N SER A 286 3.72 -3.17 -0.90
CA SER A 286 3.91 -2.22 -2.00
C SER A 286 4.34 -2.90 -3.30
N LEU A 287 5.05 -4.04 -3.22
CA LEU A 287 5.42 -4.85 -4.39
C LEU A 287 4.23 -5.55 -5.07
N LEU A 288 3.06 -5.58 -4.38
CA LEU A 288 1.78 -5.98 -4.98
C LEU A 288 1.02 -4.77 -5.51
N HIS A 289 0.99 -3.68 -4.73
CA HIS A 289 0.11 -2.57 -5.03
C HIS A 289 0.68 -1.62 -6.08
N ILE A 290 1.97 -1.29 -6.01
CA ILE A 290 2.59 -0.33 -6.94
C ILE A 290 2.62 -0.86 -8.38
N PRO A 291 3.01 -2.12 -8.69
CA PRO A 291 2.90 -2.65 -10.05
C PRO A 291 1.45 -2.69 -10.57
N ALA A 292 0.48 -3.05 -9.71
CA ALA A 292 -0.93 -3.05 -10.08
C ALA A 292 -1.44 -1.62 -10.40
N ILE A 293 -1.04 -0.62 -9.61
CA ILE A 293 -1.36 0.80 -9.87
C ILE A 293 -0.69 1.26 -11.16
N ALA A 294 0.62 1.01 -11.34
CA ALA A 294 1.38 1.43 -12.51
C ALA A 294 0.76 0.91 -13.82
N ARG A 295 0.34 -0.35 -13.83
CA ARG A 295 -0.38 -0.95 -14.95
C ARG A 295 -1.63 -0.15 -15.35
N GLU A 296 -2.41 0.31 -14.38
CA GLU A 296 -3.63 1.08 -14.66
C GLU A 296 -3.34 2.47 -15.24
N PHE A 297 -2.14 2.99 -15.00
CA PHE A 297 -1.63 4.19 -15.66
C PHE A 297 -0.94 3.89 -17.01
N GLY A 298 -0.79 2.63 -17.40
CA GLY A 298 -0.09 2.21 -18.61
C GLY A 298 1.44 2.28 -18.47
N ILE A 299 1.95 2.20 -17.26
CA ILE A 299 3.39 2.26 -16.93
C ILE A 299 3.84 0.87 -16.46
N GLU A 300 4.92 0.37 -17.08
CA GLU A 300 5.55 -0.89 -16.67
C GLU A 300 6.52 -0.63 -15.52
N MET A 301 6.30 -1.33 -14.40
CA MET A 301 7.15 -1.31 -13.21
C MET A 301 7.39 -2.75 -12.75
N SER A 302 8.63 -3.16 -12.73
CA SER A 302 9.05 -4.50 -12.29
C SER A 302 9.59 -4.50 -10.87
N ALA A 303 9.64 -5.69 -10.24
CA ALA A 303 10.31 -5.85 -8.95
C ALA A 303 11.81 -5.51 -9.04
N ASP A 304 12.44 -5.75 -10.18
CA ASP A 304 13.86 -5.40 -10.41
C ASP A 304 14.07 -3.88 -10.46
N ASP A 305 13.08 -3.08 -10.93
CA ASP A 305 13.13 -1.62 -10.81
C ASP A 305 13.16 -1.19 -9.35
N PHE A 306 12.38 -1.86 -8.48
CA PHE A 306 12.45 -1.62 -7.04
C PHE A 306 13.84 -1.91 -6.48
N ASP A 307 14.41 -3.10 -6.74
CA ASP A 307 15.74 -3.44 -6.20
C ASP A 307 16.80 -2.47 -6.69
N ARG A 308 16.78 -2.13 -7.99
CA ARG A 308 17.72 -1.19 -8.60
C ARG A 308 17.70 0.19 -7.93
N LEU A 309 16.51 0.73 -7.67
CA LEU A 309 16.35 2.04 -7.03
C LEU A 309 16.64 1.97 -5.53
N HIS A 310 16.19 0.92 -4.85
CA HIS A 310 16.46 0.71 -3.42
C HIS A 310 17.94 0.59 -3.11
N ARG A 311 18.76 -0.04 -4.00
CA ARG A 311 20.22 -0.12 -3.80
C ARG A 311 20.89 1.24 -3.68
N GLY A 312 20.28 2.31 -4.20
CA GLY A 312 20.77 3.68 -4.06
C GLY A 312 20.05 4.49 -3.00
N ALA A 313 18.93 4.00 -2.45
CA ALA A 313 18.12 4.75 -1.51
C ALA A 313 18.70 4.74 -0.10
N HIS A 314 18.54 5.87 0.60
CA HIS A 314 18.94 6.03 2.01
C HIS A 314 17.73 5.85 2.91
N TYR A 315 17.81 4.93 3.89
CA TYR A 315 16.76 4.72 4.90
C TYR A 315 16.91 5.74 6.02
N LEU A 316 15.91 6.61 6.21
CA LEU A 316 15.99 7.80 7.06
C LEU A 316 14.98 7.80 8.23
N LEU A 317 13.89 7.04 8.14
CA LEU A 317 12.73 7.19 9.02
C LEU A 317 12.80 6.27 10.25
N ASN A 318 12.75 6.86 11.45
CA ASN A 318 12.74 6.14 12.75
C ASN A 318 11.30 5.88 13.23
N VAL A 319 10.49 5.19 12.42
CA VAL A 319 9.10 4.84 12.75
C VAL A 319 8.93 3.32 12.74
N ARG A 320 8.11 2.82 13.67
CA ARG A 320 7.79 1.38 13.79
C ARG A 320 7.23 0.82 12.47
N PRO A 321 7.47 -0.45 12.14
CA PRO A 321 8.16 -1.48 12.94
C PRO A 321 9.69 -1.45 12.86
N ALA A 322 10.27 -0.71 11.90
CA ALA A 322 11.73 -0.65 11.69
C ALA A 322 12.45 0.36 12.62
N GLY A 323 11.72 1.25 13.26
CA GLY A 323 12.18 2.26 14.19
C GLY A 323 11.42 2.25 15.52
N GLU A 324 11.50 3.37 16.25
CA GLU A 324 11.03 3.48 17.63
C GLU A 324 9.66 4.14 17.78
N TRP A 325 9.33 5.11 16.89
CA TRP A 325 8.22 6.02 17.09
C TRP A 325 6.95 5.58 16.36
N PRO A 326 5.74 5.89 16.89
CA PRO A 326 4.48 5.76 16.16
C PRO A 326 4.43 6.61 14.89
N ALA A 327 3.58 6.23 13.93
CA ALA A 327 3.54 6.86 12.61
C ALA A 327 3.12 8.34 12.62
N GLN A 328 2.33 8.80 13.61
CA GLN A 328 1.97 10.21 13.75
C GLN A 328 3.20 11.14 13.88
N PHE A 329 4.32 10.64 14.44
CA PHE A 329 5.55 11.39 14.57
C PHE A 329 6.22 11.68 13.22
N PHE A 330 5.91 10.89 12.20
CA PHE A 330 6.37 11.18 10.84
C PHE A 330 5.84 12.53 10.35
N TYR A 331 4.53 12.79 10.49
CA TYR A 331 3.97 14.11 10.18
C TYR A 331 4.57 15.21 11.06
N TYR A 332 4.74 14.97 12.36
CA TYR A 332 5.35 15.96 13.27
C TYR A 332 6.78 16.34 12.86
N ALA A 333 7.50 15.43 12.21
CA ALA A 333 8.85 15.69 11.68
C ALA A 333 8.86 16.33 10.28
N GLY A 334 7.69 16.63 9.70
CA GLY A 334 7.54 17.26 8.38
C GLY A 334 7.09 16.31 7.27
N GLY A 335 6.75 15.04 7.59
CA GLY A 335 6.09 14.11 6.69
C GLY A 335 6.85 13.78 5.39
N VAL A 336 6.09 13.41 4.37
CA VAL A 336 6.63 13.07 3.04
C VAL A 336 7.47 14.20 2.44
N PRO A 337 7.05 15.49 2.51
CA PRO A 337 7.87 16.57 1.99
C PRO A 337 9.26 16.67 2.64
N ARG A 338 9.36 16.36 3.94
CA ARG A 338 10.67 16.37 4.60
C ARG A 338 11.58 15.23 4.10
N ILE A 339 11.04 14.03 3.92
CA ILE A 339 11.79 12.94 3.29
C ILE A 339 12.28 13.37 1.91
N MET A 340 11.39 13.94 1.08
CA MET A 340 11.73 14.40 -0.27
C MET A 340 12.81 15.51 -0.27
N GLU A 341 12.78 16.42 0.71
CA GLU A 341 13.85 17.41 0.86
C GLU A 341 15.21 16.78 1.20
N GLU A 342 15.23 15.76 2.08
CA GLU A 342 16.46 15.06 2.45
C GLU A 342 17.06 14.29 1.25
N ILE A 343 16.23 13.66 0.41
CA ILE A 343 16.67 12.90 -0.77
C ILE A 343 16.53 13.69 -2.09
N LYS A 344 16.38 15.00 -2.03
CA LYS A 344 16.03 15.89 -3.15
C LYS A 344 16.91 15.72 -4.40
N SER A 345 18.20 15.47 -4.20
CA SER A 345 19.17 15.25 -5.28
C SER A 345 18.93 13.96 -6.07
N MET A 346 18.07 13.06 -5.56
CA MET A 346 17.77 11.75 -6.13
C MET A 346 16.37 11.72 -6.78
N LEU A 347 15.65 12.85 -6.77
CA LEU A 347 14.27 12.95 -7.25
C LEU A 347 14.17 13.72 -8.56
N HIS A 348 13.19 13.36 -9.36
CA HIS A 348 12.72 14.13 -10.51
C HIS A 348 11.80 15.24 -10.02
N LEU A 349 12.31 16.47 -9.93
CA LEU A 349 11.62 17.61 -9.33
C LEU A 349 10.65 18.31 -10.27
N ASP A 350 10.72 18.04 -11.54
CA ASP A 350 9.90 18.62 -12.62
C ASP A 350 8.59 17.85 -12.88
N VAL A 351 8.36 16.73 -12.18
CA VAL A 351 7.08 16.01 -12.27
C VAL A 351 5.92 16.87 -11.78
N MET A 352 4.80 16.80 -12.52
CA MET A 352 3.58 17.54 -12.21
C MET A 352 2.85 16.94 -10.99
N THR A 353 2.05 17.75 -10.31
CA THR A 353 1.20 17.33 -9.20
C THR A 353 -0.22 17.89 -9.33
N VAL A 354 -1.14 17.39 -8.47
CA VAL A 354 -2.53 17.87 -8.42
C VAL A 354 -2.68 19.37 -8.09
N THR A 355 -1.62 20.04 -7.62
CA THR A 355 -1.65 21.49 -7.36
C THR A 355 -1.51 22.31 -8.64
N GLY A 356 -1.21 21.69 -9.79
CA GLY A 356 -0.84 22.37 -11.02
C GLY A 356 0.59 22.93 -11.01
N LYS A 357 1.37 22.57 -9.99
CA LYS A 357 2.79 22.90 -9.84
C LYS A 357 3.63 21.62 -9.89
N THR A 358 4.91 21.79 -10.16
CA THR A 358 5.87 20.69 -10.09
C THR A 358 6.15 20.30 -8.62
N LEU A 359 6.72 19.11 -8.42
CA LEU A 359 7.19 18.66 -7.11
C LEU A 359 8.17 19.67 -6.50
N GLY A 360 9.12 20.16 -7.29
CA GLY A 360 10.12 21.13 -6.82
C GLY A 360 9.51 22.44 -6.34
N GLU A 361 8.51 22.97 -7.06
CA GLU A 361 7.77 24.17 -6.67
C GLU A 361 6.95 23.98 -5.40
N ASN A 362 6.29 22.82 -5.24
CA ASN A 362 5.56 22.50 -4.00
C ASN A 362 6.48 22.40 -2.78
N LEU A 363 7.66 21.77 -2.92
CA LEU A 363 8.64 21.69 -1.84
C LEU A 363 9.13 23.10 -1.43
N GLU A 364 9.33 23.99 -2.39
CA GLU A 364 9.73 25.36 -2.10
C GLU A 364 8.59 26.18 -1.43
N ASP A 365 7.34 25.99 -1.87
CA ASP A 365 6.18 26.61 -1.20
C ASP A 365 6.08 26.19 0.27
N LEU A 366 6.27 24.90 0.58
CA LEU A 366 6.21 24.38 1.95
C LEU A 366 7.31 24.94 2.86
N LYS A 367 8.50 25.25 2.30
CA LYS A 367 9.56 25.97 3.05
C LYS A 367 9.16 27.38 3.43
N ASN A 368 8.40 28.04 2.57
CA ASN A 368 8.13 29.47 2.69
C ASN A 368 6.81 29.78 3.40
N ASN A 369 5.90 28.80 3.57
CA ASN A 369 4.56 29.01 4.12
C ASN A 369 4.40 28.65 5.61
N GLY A 370 5.49 28.25 6.30
CA GLY A 370 5.47 27.91 7.73
C GLY A 370 5.04 26.45 8.02
N TYR A 371 4.96 25.59 7.01
CA TYR A 371 4.57 24.18 7.18
C TYR A 371 5.49 23.44 8.15
N TYR A 372 6.80 23.52 7.96
CA TYR A 372 7.77 22.81 8.81
C TYR A 372 7.81 23.33 10.24
N GLU A 373 7.61 24.63 10.45
CA GLU A 373 7.48 25.24 11.77
C GLU A 373 6.21 24.75 12.48
N LYS A 374 5.11 24.62 11.74
CA LYS A 374 3.85 24.05 12.26
C LYS A 374 4.06 22.61 12.71
N CYS A 375 4.67 21.78 11.88
CA CYS A 375 5.00 20.40 12.22
C CYS A 375 5.92 20.30 13.45
N GLY A 376 6.99 21.08 13.50
CA GLY A 376 7.96 21.07 14.60
C GLY A 376 7.36 21.40 15.97
N ARG A 377 6.32 22.24 16.03
CA ARG A 377 5.61 22.54 17.30
C ARG A 377 4.96 21.32 17.94
N TYR A 378 4.63 20.28 17.17
CA TYR A 378 4.16 19.01 17.74
C TYR A 378 5.29 18.23 18.41
N LEU A 379 6.50 18.22 17.83
CA LEU A 379 7.68 17.55 18.43
C LEU A 379 8.15 18.23 19.72
N GLU A 380 8.05 19.55 19.82
CA GLU A 380 8.40 20.31 21.02
C GLU A 380 7.64 19.82 22.27
N LYS A 381 6.36 19.42 22.11
CA LYS A 381 5.55 18.86 23.20
C LYS A 381 6.12 17.55 23.76
N TRP A 382 6.88 16.83 22.95
CA TRP A 382 7.54 15.57 23.30
C TRP A 382 9.02 15.73 23.62
N ASN A 383 9.54 16.97 23.63
CA ASN A 383 10.97 17.28 23.78
C ASN A 383 11.85 16.53 22.76
N LEU A 384 11.34 16.43 21.51
CA LEU A 384 12.00 15.77 20.40
C LEU A 384 12.42 16.78 19.34
N LYS A 385 13.44 16.39 18.57
CA LYS A 385 13.89 17.08 17.37
C LYS A 385 13.47 16.30 16.13
N ARG A 386 13.44 16.97 14.99
CA ARG A 386 13.15 16.33 13.71
C ARG A 386 14.06 15.13 13.44
N GLU A 387 15.36 15.28 13.75
CA GLU A 387 16.39 14.27 13.50
C GLU A 387 16.21 12.98 14.30
N ASP A 388 15.45 13.01 15.40
CA ASP A 388 15.07 11.83 16.16
C ASP A 388 14.09 10.94 15.39
N ILE A 389 13.33 11.52 14.45
CA ILE A 389 12.31 10.86 13.65
C ILE A 389 12.76 10.69 12.19
N ILE A 390 13.19 11.78 11.54
CA ILE A 390 13.70 11.77 10.15
C ILE A 390 15.15 12.21 10.19
N ARG A 391 16.06 11.27 9.96
CA ARG A 391 17.50 11.56 9.94
C ARG A 391 17.89 12.38 8.72
N PRO A 392 18.93 13.23 8.86
CA PRO A 392 19.58 13.84 7.70
C PRO A 392 20.12 12.78 6.74
N PHE A 393 20.19 13.11 5.46
CA PHE A 393 20.65 12.22 4.41
C PHE A 393 22.02 11.59 4.68
N ASP A 394 22.97 12.35 5.21
CA ASP A 394 24.32 11.92 5.56
C ASP A 394 24.41 11.10 6.85
N GLN A 395 23.32 10.98 7.60
CA GLN A 395 23.20 10.22 8.85
C GLN A 395 22.17 9.09 8.76
N ALA A 396 21.91 8.59 7.57
CA ALA A 396 20.96 7.53 7.32
C ALA A 396 21.20 6.27 8.17
N PHE A 397 20.15 5.53 8.48
CA PHE A 397 20.26 4.22 9.14
C PHE A 397 20.88 3.16 8.23
N GLY A 398 20.74 3.32 6.91
CA GLY A 398 21.29 2.44 5.88
C GLY A 398 21.27 3.11 4.51
N THR A 399 22.06 2.60 3.59
CA THR A 399 22.27 3.14 2.23
C THR A 399 21.90 2.18 1.11
N ASP A 400 21.20 1.07 1.43
CA ASP A 400 20.72 0.04 0.49
C ASP A 400 19.19 -0.06 0.56
N GLY A 401 18.52 1.07 0.81
CA GLY A 401 17.07 1.14 0.97
C GLY A 401 16.54 0.25 2.09
N SER A 402 15.39 -0.37 1.86
CA SER A 402 14.71 -1.17 2.88
C SER A 402 14.26 -2.56 2.42
N ILE A 403 14.09 -2.74 1.11
CA ILE A 403 13.64 -4.00 0.49
C ILE A 403 14.72 -4.53 -0.46
N ALA A 404 14.85 -5.85 -0.50
CA ALA A 404 15.66 -6.57 -1.47
C ALA A 404 14.79 -7.56 -2.25
N ILE A 405 15.00 -7.66 -3.55
CA ILE A 405 14.44 -8.71 -4.40
C ILE A 405 15.48 -9.81 -4.53
N LEU A 406 15.11 -11.02 -4.12
CA LEU A 406 15.99 -12.19 -4.13
C LEU A 406 15.65 -13.08 -5.31
N HIS A 407 16.66 -13.51 -6.07
CA HIS A 407 16.55 -14.44 -7.17
C HIS A 407 17.32 -15.72 -6.92
N GLY A 408 17.00 -16.79 -7.64
CA GLY A 408 17.70 -18.07 -7.56
C GLY A 408 16.81 -19.23 -8.02
N ASN A 409 17.31 -20.45 -7.88
CA ASN A 409 16.54 -21.62 -8.30
C ASN A 409 15.29 -21.88 -7.45
N LEU A 410 15.17 -21.25 -6.25
CA LEU A 410 13.96 -21.28 -5.44
C LEU A 410 12.95 -20.20 -5.89
N ALA A 411 13.42 -19.05 -6.31
CA ALA A 411 12.62 -17.88 -6.70
C ALA A 411 13.11 -17.32 -8.04
N PRO A 412 12.95 -18.02 -9.17
CA PRO A 412 13.48 -17.55 -10.45
C PRO A 412 12.83 -16.25 -10.96
N GLU A 413 11.58 -15.97 -10.62
CA GLU A 413 10.92 -14.71 -10.94
C GLU A 413 11.12 -13.64 -9.84
N GLY A 414 11.55 -14.05 -8.65
CA GLY A 414 11.85 -13.18 -7.52
C GLY A 414 11.12 -13.55 -6.24
N ALA A 415 11.64 -13.04 -5.14
CA ALA A 415 11.03 -13.05 -3.81
C ALA A 415 11.40 -11.75 -3.11
N VAL A 416 10.61 -11.30 -2.13
CA VAL A 416 10.82 -10.02 -1.45
C VAL A 416 11.21 -10.21 0.02
N VAL A 417 12.16 -9.43 0.49
CA VAL A 417 12.52 -9.34 1.91
C VAL A 417 12.70 -7.88 2.34
N LYS A 418 12.12 -7.51 3.49
CA LYS A 418 12.36 -6.22 4.14
C LYS A 418 13.58 -6.34 5.04
N HIS A 419 14.76 -6.05 4.50
CA HIS A 419 16.02 -6.34 5.19
C HIS A 419 16.33 -5.38 6.36
N THR A 420 15.63 -4.24 6.49
CA THR A 420 15.78 -3.31 7.62
C THR A 420 15.34 -3.90 8.97
N VAL A 421 14.52 -4.96 8.93
CA VAL A 421 14.04 -5.67 10.14
C VAL A 421 14.64 -7.07 10.31
N VAL A 422 15.58 -7.45 9.45
CA VAL A 422 16.30 -8.73 9.51
C VAL A 422 17.56 -8.59 10.37
N PRO A 423 17.82 -9.49 11.33
CA PRO A 423 19.10 -9.55 12.05
C PRO A 423 20.29 -9.72 11.09
N ARG A 424 21.38 -8.99 11.31
CA ARG A 424 22.55 -9.00 10.42
C ARG A 424 23.16 -10.38 10.22
N GLU A 425 23.17 -11.21 11.24
CA GLU A 425 23.62 -12.61 11.23
C GLU A 425 22.81 -13.49 10.27
N MET A 426 21.57 -13.11 9.98
CA MET A 426 20.66 -13.80 9.05
C MET A 426 20.72 -13.28 7.61
N PHE A 427 21.57 -12.27 7.34
CA PHE A 427 21.75 -11.78 5.95
C PHE A 427 22.38 -12.81 5.03
N GLN A 428 23.17 -13.73 5.60
CA GLN A 428 23.76 -14.88 4.91
C GLN A 428 23.56 -16.12 5.78
N ALA A 429 22.66 -17.00 5.40
CA ALA A 429 22.33 -18.20 6.16
C ALA A 429 22.08 -19.38 5.24
N THR A 430 22.42 -20.58 5.71
CA THR A 430 22.00 -21.84 5.11
C THR A 430 21.19 -22.62 6.14
N LEU A 431 19.92 -22.86 5.84
CA LEU A 431 18.91 -23.38 6.75
C LEU A 431 18.31 -24.67 6.23
N LYS A 432 17.75 -25.51 7.12
CA LYS A 432 17.03 -26.71 6.75
C LYS A 432 15.57 -26.44 6.48
N ALA A 433 15.07 -26.84 5.34
CA ALA A 433 13.68 -26.66 4.97
C ALA A 433 12.72 -27.50 5.83
N ARG A 434 11.67 -26.82 6.30
CA ARG A 434 10.47 -27.40 6.95
C ARG A 434 9.24 -26.94 6.16
N PRO A 435 8.80 -27.67 5.12
CA PRO A 435 7.69 -27.28 4.28
C PRO A 435 6.34 -27.63 4.89
N PHE A 436 5.40 -26.67 4.80
CA PHE A 436 4.00 -26.78 5.21
C PHE A 436 3.10 -26.34 4.06
N ASP A 437 1.95 -26.97 3.88
CA ASP A 437 1.02 -26.68 2.80
C ASP A 437 -0.12 -25.73 3.18
N CYS A 438 -0.08 -25.19 4.41
CA CYS A 438 -0.93 -24.10 4.93
C CYS A 438 -0.27 -23.44 6.15
N GLU A 439 -0.76 -22.25 6.54
CA GLU A 439 -0.24 -21.51 7.67
C GLU A 439 -0.52 -22.20 9.01
N GLU A 440 -1.70 -22.83 9.16
CA GLU A 440 -2.15 -23.45 10.41
C GLU A 440 -1.21 -24.59 10.86
N ASP A 441 -0.75 -25.42 9.93
CA ASP A 441 0.20 -26.49 10.22
C ASP A 441 1.56 -25.92 10.64
N ALA A 442 2.00 -24.83 10.01
CA ALA A 442 3.26 -24.15 10.37
C ALA A 442 3.18 -23.53 11.76
N ILE A 443 2.09 -22.83 12.11
CA ILE A 443 1.87 -22.28 13.44
C ILE A 443 1.88 -23.39 14.48
N HIS A 444 1.17 -24.49 14.22
CA HIS A 444 1.15 -25.65 15.13
C HIS A 444 2.57 -26.19 15.40
N ALA A 445 3.37 -26.37 14.34
CA ALA A 445 4.73 -26.87 14.48
C ALA A 445 5.67 -25.91 15.25
N VAL A 446 5.46 -24.58 15.12
CA VAL A 446 6.19 -23.58 15.90
C VAL A 446 5.80 -23.67 17.38
N LEU A 447 4.50 -23.66 17.69
CA LEU A 447 3.98 -23.66 19.06
C LEU A 447 4.26 -24.97 19.79
N THR A 448 4.36 -26.11 19.08
CA THR A 448 4.72 -27.41 19.66
C THR A 448 6.22 -27.68 19.72
N HIS A 449 7.03 -26.66 19.37
CA HIS A 449 8.50 -26.75 19.34
C HIS A 449 9.04 -27.86 18.39
N GLU A 450 8.33 -28.17 17.32
CA GLU A 450 8.83 -29.05 16.26
C GLU A 450 9.84 -28.33 15.37
N VAL A 451 9.63 -27.02 15.14
CA VAL A 451 10.59 -26.12 14.49
C VAL A 451 11.78 -25.86 15.41
N LYS A 452 12.99 -25.90 14.87
CA LYS A 452 14.25 -25.75 15.62
C LYS A 452 15.11 -24.60 15.09
N PRO A 453 16.01 -24.04 15.91
CA PRO A 453 17.04 -23.13 15.42
C PRO A 453 17.78 -23.69 14.21
N GLY A 454 17.92 -22.86 13.16
CA GLY A 454 18.52 -23.29 11.89
C GLY A 454 17.55 -23.87 10.87
N ASP A 455 16.24 -23.87 11.15
CA ASP A 455 15.21 -24.26 10.17
C ASP A 455 14.77 -23.07 9.30
N ALA A 456 14.39 -23.37 8.05
CA ALA A 456 13.60 -22.50 7.20
C ALA A 456 12.15 -23.02 7.17
N VAL A 457 11.25 -22.32 7.82
CA VAL A 457 9.81 -22.61 7.76
C VAL A 457 9.29 -22.15 6.40
N ILE A 458 8.76 -23.08 5.62
CA ILE A 458 8.30 -22.81 4.25
C ILE A 458 6.81 -23.06 4.17
N ILE A 459 6.03 -21.97 4.00
CA ILE A 459 4.58 -22.06 3.82
C ILE A 459 4.28 -21.87 2.34
N ARG A 460 3.58 -22.81 1.74
CA ARG A 460 3.34 -22.86 0.30
C ARG A 460 1.87 -23.07 -0.03
N TYR A 461 1.47 -22.78 -1.29
CA TYR A 461 0.08 -22.74 -1.76
C TYR A 461 -0.74 -21.57 -1.17
N GLU A 462 -0.06 -20.53 -0.71
CA GLU A 462 -0.66 -19.31 -0.17
C GLU A 462 -0.41 -18.08 -1.10
N GLY A 463 -0.02 -18.34 -2.35
CA GLY A 463 0.08 -17.32 -3.39
C GLY A 463 -1.29 -16.85 -3.92
N PRO A 464 -1.30 -15.90 -4.88
CA PRO A 464 -2.54 -15.38 -5.48
C PRO A 464 -3.46 -16.46 -6.04
N LYS A 465 -2.90 -17.46 -6.73
CA LYS A 465 -3.65 -18.58 -7.31
C LYS A 465 -3.91 -19.72 -6.30
N GLY A 466 -3.11 -19.80 -5.25
CA GLY A 466 -3.25 -20.82 -4.23
C GLY A 466 -4.43 -20.58 -3.31
N SER A 467 -4.52 -19.38 -2.73
CA SER A 467 -5.50 -19.09 -1.69
C SER A 467 -6.02 -17.64 -1.67
N GLY A 468 -5.57 -16.76 -2.56
CA GLY A 468 -5.89 -15.34 -2.54
C GLY A 468 -4.82 -14.50 -1.84
N MET A 469 -3.68 -15.09 -1.51
CA MET A 469 -2.48 -14.45 -0.96
C MET A 469 -2.68 -13.81 0.42
N PRO A 470 -3.06 -14.59 1.45
CA PRO A 470 -3.21 -14.10 2.83
C PRO A 470 -1.89 -13.61 3.42
N GLU A 471 -1.98 -12.81 4.48
CA GLU A 471 -0.82 -12.42 5.30
C GLU A 471 -0.48 -13.51 6.32
N MET A 472 0.78 -13.95 6.39
CA MET A 472 1.30 -14.92 7.36
C MET A 472 1.63 -14.22 8.69
N PHE A 473 0.67 -13.50 9.29
CA PHE A 473 0.91 -12.66 10.46
C PHE A 473 1.14 -13.48 11.73
N TYR A 474 0.27 -14.44 12.02
CA TYR A 474 0.36 -15.20 13.28
C TYR A 474 1.59 -16.12 13.31
N THR A 475 2.04 -16.64 12.17
CA THR A 475 3.30 -17.39 12.10
C THR A 475 4.49 -16.49 12.43
N THR A 476 4.52 -15.24 11.90
CA THR A 476 5.59 -14.29 12.23
C THR A 476 5.60 -13.93 13.71
N GLU A 477 4.43 -13.73 14.32
CA GLU A 477 4.30 -13.42 15.75
C GLU A 477 4.69 -14.61 16.64
N ALA A 478 4.28 -15.83 16.27
CA ALA A 478 4.67 -17.04 16.98
C ALA A 478 6.19 -17.21 17.01
N ILE A 479 6.85 -17.01 15.87
CA ILE A 479 8.32 -17.05 15.74
C ILE A 479 8.97 -15.93 16.55
N ALA A 480 8.51 -14.69 16.38
CA ALA A 480 9.10 -13.52 17.04
C ALA A 480 8.90 -13.53 18.57
N SER A 481 7.91 -14.26 19.07
CA SER A 481 7.66 -14.42 20.49
C SER A 481 8.69 -15.28 21.21
N ASP A 482 9.40 -16.15 20.46
CA ASP A 482 10.52 -16.95 20.96
C ASP A 482 11.85 -16.31 20.52
N PRO A 483 12.65 -15.73 21.45
CA PRO A 483 13.89 -15.03 21.08
C PRO A 483 14.93 -15.93 20.39
N GLU A 484 14.95 -17.24 20.67
CA GLU A 484 15.87 -18.17 20.05
C GLU A 484 15.47 -18.47 18.60
N LEU A 485 14.18 -18.71 18.36
CA LEU A 485 13.67 -18.93 17.01
C LEU A 485 13.72 -17.65 16.18
N GLY A 486 13.29 -16.52 16.72
CA GLY A 486 13.27 -15.24 16.02
C GLY A 486 14.63 -14.76 15.53
N ALA A 487 15.72 -15.22 16.15
CA ALA A 487 17.09 -14.89 15.76
C ALA A 487 17.75 -15.92 14.81
N SER A 488 17.16 -17.09 14.62
CA SER A 488 17.86 -18.25 14.02
C SER A 488 17.12 -18.97 12.89
N ILE A 489 15.85 -18.63 12.63
CA ILE A 489 15.06 -19.25 11.55
C ILE A 489 14.63 -18.21 10.52
N ALA A 490 14.30 -18.67 9.31
CA ALA A 490 13.64 -17.84 8.31
C ALA A 490 12.24 -18.38 8.02
N LEU A 491 11.30 -17.46 7.72
CA LEU A 491 9.98 -17.80 7.19
C LEU A 491 9.93 -17.43 5.71
N ILE A 492 9.63 -18.41 4.87
CA ILE A 492 9.62 -18.29 3.40
C ILE A 492 8.25 -18.70 2.88
N THR A 493 7.61 -17.89 2.03
CA THR A 493 6.28 -18.20 1.51
C THR A 493 6.03 -17.62 0.11
N ASP A 494 5.16 -18.27 -0.65
CA ASP A 494 4.56 -17.72 -1.87
C ASP A 494 3.37 -16.78 -1.56
N GLY A 495 2.93 -16.71 -0.29
CA GLY A 495 2.04 -15.70 0.26
C GLY A 495 2.76 -14.38 0.57
N ARG A 496 2.22 -13.60 1.49
CA ARG A 496 2.76 -12.29 1.91
C ARG A 496 2.77 -12.14 3.43
N PHE A 497 3.35 -11.03 3.89
CA PHE A 497 3.45 -10.72 5.31
C PHE A 497 2.72 -9.42 5.64
N SER A 498 2.27 -9.29 6.88
CA SER A 498 1.82 -8.02 7.45
C SER A 498 2.94 -6.98 7.42
N GLY A 499 2.59 -5.71 7.27
CA GLY A 499 3.53 -4.60 7.39
C GLY A 499 4.20 -4.49 8.76
N ALA A 500 3.68 -5.16 9.79
CA ALA A 500 4.22 -5.24 11.15
C ALA A 500 5.29 -6.33 11.34
N SER A 501 5.43 -7.28 10.39
CA SER A 501 6.32 -8.44 10.52
C SER A 501 7.78 -8.05 10.73
N LYS A 502 8.49 -8.82 11.55
CA LYS A 502 9.92 -8.69 11.87
C LYS A 502 10.65 -9.99 11.57
N GLY A 503 11.98 -9.91 11.50
CA GLY A 503 12.85 -11.07 11.23
C GLY A 503 13.02 -11.38 9.74
N PRO A 504 13.70 -12.50 9.40
CA PRO A 504 13.95 -12.91 8.02
C PRO A 504 12.70 -13.54 7.39
N ALA A 505 11.70 -12.69 7.10
CA ALA A 505 10.46 -13.05 6.42
C ALA A 505 10.60 -12.75 4.92
N ILE A 506 10.63 -13.80 4.09
CA ILE A 506 10.81 -13.76 2.64
C ILE A 506 9.49 -14.19 2.00
N GLY A 507 8.78 -13.25 1.38
CA GLY A 507 7.47 -13.47 0.77
C GLY A 507 7.47 -13.33 -0.74
N HIS A 508 6.27 -13.45 -1.32
CA HIS A 508 6.04 -13.32 -2.77
C HIS A 508 6.91 -14.25 -3.63
N VAL A 509 7.34 -15.41 -3.08
CA VAL A 509 8.18 -16.35 -3.83
C VAL A 509 7.47 -16.74 -5.11
N SER A 510 8.11 -16.43 -6.23
CA SER A 510 7.53 -16.62 -7.56
C SER A 510 8.47 -17.41 -8.49
N PRO A 511 7.89 -18.31 -9.29
CA PRO A 511 6.48 -18.72 -9.38
C PRO A 511 5.97 -19.43 -8.11
N GLU A 512 4.68 -19.20 -7.77
CA GLU A 512 4.04 -19.82 -6.60
C GLU A 512 3.83 -21.34 -6.71
N ALA A 513 3.61 -22.02 -5.58
CA ALA A 513 3.43 -23.47 -5.54
C ALA A 513 2.21 -23.97 -6.33
N ALA A 514 1.12 -23.19 -6.37
CA ALA A 514 -0.10 -23.58 -7.07
C ALA A 514 0.09 -23.76 -8.59
N VAL A 515 1.07 -23.09 -9.18
CA VAL A 515 1.46 -23.26 -10.60
C VAL A 515 2.70 -24.15 -10.78
N GLY A 516 3.13 -24.84 -9.74
CA GLY A 516 4.30 -25.73 -9.76
C GLY A 516 5.63 -24.98 -9.70
N GLY A 517 5.68 -23.78 -9.11
CA GLY A 517 6.92 -23.08 -8.81
C GLY A 517 7.89 -23.93 -7.98
N PRO A 518 9.20 -23.61 -7.94
CA PRO A 518 10.20 -24.42 -7.22
C PRO A 518 9.86 -24.61 -5.75
N ILE A 519 9.16 -23.67 -5.12
CA ILE A 519 8.72 -23.77 -3.72
C ILE A 519 7.81 -24.99 -3.49
N ALA A 520 7.03 -25.44 -4.51
CA ALA A 520 6.22 -26.65 -4.44
C ALA A 520 7.05 -27.94 -4.38
N LEU A 521 8.32 -27.88 -4.79
CA LEU A 521 9.20 -29.04 -4.96
C LEU A 521 10.11 -29.27 -3.74
N ILE A 522 10.07 -28.37 -2.75
CA ILE A 522 10.88 -28.49 -1.54
C ILE A 522 10.38 -29.65 -0.68
N GLU A 523 11.32 -30.45 -0.19
CA GLU A 523 11.08 -31.54 0.75
C GLU A 523 11.77 -31.28 2.09
N GLU A 524 11.33 -31.97 3.11
CA GLU A 524 11.87 -31.90 4.47
C GLU A 524 13.39 -32.12 4.47
N GLY A 525 14.12 -31.16 5.08
CA GLY A 525 15.56 -31.21 5.22
C GLY A 525 16.37 -30.75 4.02
N ASP A 526 15.76 -30.28 2.93
CA ASP A 526 16.50 -29.59 1.85
C ASP A 526 17.22 -28.35 2.42
N LEU A 527 18.36 -27.98 1.85
CA LEU A 527 19.15 -26.85 2.32
C LEU A 527 18.83 -25.59 1.51
N ILE A 528 18.35 -24.57 2.20
CA ILE A 528 18.01 -23.27 1.62
C ILE A 528 19.09 -22.26 2.00
N ARG A 529 19.71 -21.63 0.99
CA ARG A 529 20.68 -20.55 1.18
C ARG A 529 20.03 -19.20 0.90
N ILE A 530 20.09 -18.33 1.91
CA ILE A 530 19.71 -16.92 1.83
C ILE A 530 20.99 -16.11 1.75
N ASN A 531 21.08 -15.17 0.81
CA ASN A 531 22.17 -14.20 0.71
C ASN A 531 21.59 -12.85 0.27
N ILE A 532 21.18 -12.03 1.24
CA ILE A 532 20.54 -10.72 1.00
C ILE A 532 21.50 -9.75 0.29
N PRO A 533 22.78 -9.61 0.65
CA PRO A 533 23.72 -8.75 -0.07
C PRO A 533 23.83 -9.09 -1.57
N GLU A 534 23.87 -10.38 -1.90
CA GLU A 534 23.97 -10.87 -3.28
C GLU A 534 22.61 -11.04 -3.95
N ARG A 535 21.51 -10.66 -3.25
CA ARG A 535 20.12 -10.82 -3.75
C ARG A 535 19.82 -12.27 -4.20
N SER A 536 20.22 -13.25 -3.40
CA SER A 536 20.09 -14.66 -3.75
C SER A 536 19.24 -15.46 -2.76
N LEU A 537 18.37 -16.33 -3.31
CA LEU A 537 17.58 -17.31 -2.58
C LEU A 537 17.58 -18.63 -3.34
N SER A 538 18.27 -19.66 -2.81
CA SER A 538 18.52 -20.88 -3.57
C SER A 538 18.43 -22.14 -2.71
N ILE A 539 17.96 -23.23 -3.32
CA ILE A 539 18.13 -24.60 -2.83
C ILE A 539 19.54 -25.02 -3.19
N VAL A 540 20.35 -25.33 -2.18
CA VAL A 540 21.80 -25.65 -2.33
C VAL A 540 22.14 -27.05 -1.88
N GLY A 541 21.15 -27.85 -1.44
CA GLY A 541 21.37 -29.23 -1.02
C GLY A 541 20.05 -29.96 -0.81
N ILE A 542 20.14 -31.26 -0.75
CA ILE A 542 19.02 -32.19 -0.64
C ILE A 542 19.21 -33.06 0.60
N ALA A 543 18.13 -33.27 1.36
CA ALA A 543 18.10 -34.11 2.57
C ALA A 543 19.27 -33.82 3.54
N GLY A 544 19.57 -32.53 3.80
CA GLY A 544 20.61 -32.09 4.71
C GLY A 544 22.03 -32.14 4.18
N LYS A 545 22.24 -32.52 2.92
CA LYS A 545 23.55 -32.61 2.27
C LYS A 545 23.69 -31.54 1.19
N GLU A 546 24.71 -30.71 1.31
CA GLU A 546 25.05 -29.73 0.27
C GLU A 546 25.54 -30.43 -0.99
N MET A 547 25.13 -29.96 -2.17
CA MET A 547 25.38 -30.59 -3.47
C MET A 547 25.80 -29.53 -4.50
N GLU A 548 26.42 -29.98 -5.59
CA GLU A 548 26.70 -29.09 -6.72
C GLU A 548 25.39 -28.63 -7.38
N PRO A 549 25.33 -27.39 -7.91
CA PRO A 549 24.09 -26.83 -8.48
C PRO A 549 23.43 -27.75 -9.53
N ALA A 550 24.21 -28.38 -10.41
CA ALA A 550 23.68 -29.26 -11.44
C ALA A 550 23.04 -30.54 -10.86
N GLU A 551 23.50 -31.03 -9.70
CA GLU A 551 22.92 -32.19 -9.01
C GLU A 551 21.60 -31.78 -8.34
N VAL A 552 21.53 -30.62 -7.74
CA VAL A 552 20.29 -30.03 -7.18
C VAL A 552 19.26 -29.87 -8.29
N ASP A 553 19.63 -29.26 -9.41
CA ASP A 553 18.74 -29.03 -10.56
C ASP A 553 18.18 -30.35 -11.11
N ALA A 554 19.00 -31.43 -11.16
CA ALA A 554 18.54 -32.75 -11.59
C ALA A 554 17.46 -33.33 -10.66
N VAL A 555 17.63 -33.20 -9.33
CA VAL A 555 16.62 -33.67 -8.35
C VAL A 555 15.35 -32.82 -8.47
N LEU A 556 15.47 -31.49 -8.60
CA LEU A 556 14.30 -30.61 -8.79
C LEU A 556 13.55 -30.94 -10.09
N ALA A 557 14.25 -31.31 -11.16
CA ALA A 557 13.63 -31.75 -12.41
C ALA A 557 12.84 -33.05 -12.23
N GLU A 558 13.35 -34.02 -11.48
CA GLU A 558 12.64 -35.27 -11.14
C GLU A 558 11.39 -34.99 -10.30
N ARG A 559 11.51 -34.16 -9.25
CA ARG A 559 10.36 -33.74 -8.41
C ARG A 559 9.31 -33.00 -9.23
N ARG A 560 9.73 -32.13 -10.15
CA ARG A 560 8.83 -31.42 -11.05
C ARG A 560 8.07 -32.39 -11.99
N ALA A 561 8.73 -33.40 -12.52
CA ALA A 561 8.08 -34.39 -13.35
C ALA A 561 7.03 -35.24 -12.59
N ALA A 562 7.21 -35.38 -11.28
CA ALA A 562 6.28 -36.09 -10.40
C ALA A 562 5.16 -35.19 -9.85
N TRP A 563 5.38 -33.88 -9.82
CA TRP A 563 4.44 -32.90 -9.27
C TRP A 563 3.13 -32.86 -10.07
N LYS A 564 2.02 -32.71 -9.36
CA LYS A 564 0.69 -32.53 -9.95
C LYS A 564 0.01 -31.31 -9.32
N PRO A 565 -0.70 -30.49 -10.12
CA PRO A 565 -1.45 -29.36 -9.59
C PRO A 565 -2.51 -29.84 -8.59
N LYS A 566 -2.61 -29.14 -7.46
CA LYS A 566 -3.71 -29.32 -6.52
C LYS A 566 -5.00 -28.76 -7.12
N ALA A 567 -6.14 -29.35 -6.77
CA ALA A 567 -7.42 -28.77 -7.10
C ALA A 567 -7.57 -27.40 -6.41
N ASN A 568 -8.22 -26.45 -7.10
CA ASN A 568 -8.55 -25.17 -6.48
C ASN A 568 -9.41 -25.43 -5.22
N ARG A 569 -8.99 -24.86 -4.07
CA ARG A 569 -9.72 -25.02 -2.80
C ARG A 569 -11.11 -24.36 -2.81
N TYR A 570 -11.34 -23.39 -3.72
CA TYR A 570 -12.58 -22.65 -3.85
C TYR A 570 -13.40 -23.13 -5.03
N THR A 571 -14.68 -23.46 -4.79
CA THR A 571 -15.60 -23.98 -5.81
C THR A 571 -16.52 -22.92 -6.39
N SER A 572 -16.61 -21.72 -5.74
CA SER A 572 -17.48 -20.62 -6.16
C SER A 572 -17.08 -19.30 -5.50
N GLY A 573 -17.68 -18.20 -5.92
CA GLY A 573 -17.54 -16.88 -5.30
C GLY A 573 -16.28 -16.14 -5.68
N THR A 574 -16.01 -15.08 -4.93
CA THR A 574 -14.89 -14.13 -5.18
C THR A 574 -13.54 -14.80 -5.20
N LEU A 575 -13.26 -15.67 -4.22
CA LEU A 575 -11.95 -16.35 -4.13
C LEU A 575 -11.71 -17.30 -5.30
N LYS A 576 -12.73 -18.04 -5.75
CA LYS A 576 -12.58 -18.84 -6.98
C LYS A 576 -12.24 -17.95 -8.17
N PHE A 577 -13.02 -16.90 -8.37
CA PHE A 577 -12.80 -15.98 -9.48
C PHE A 577 -11.41 -15.34 -9.43
N PHE A 578 -10.99 -14.88 -8.26
CA PHE A 578 -9.67 -14.28 -8.08
C PHE A 578 -8.54 -15.29 -8.36
N THR A 579 -8.57 -16.47 -7.74
CA THR A 579 -7.50 -17.46 -7.88
C THR A 579 -7.36 -18.03 -9.31
N GLU A 580 -8.44 -18.03 -10.08
CA GLU A 580 -8.41 -18.43 -11.50
C GLU A 580 -7.79 -17.35 -12.41
N HIS A 581 -7.91 -16.05 -12.06
CA HIS A 581 -7.55 -14.93 -12.91
C HIS A 581 -6.35 -14.09 -12.41
N ALA A 582 -5.89 -14.31 -11.17
CA ALA A 582 -4.78 -13.54 -10.62
C ALA A 582 -3.48 -13.78 -11.40
N VAL A 583 -2.71 -12.71 -11.61
CA VAL A 583 -1.33 -12.81 -12.08
C VAL A 583 -0.37 -13.15 -10.93
N SER A 584 0.89 -13.43 -11.24
CA SER A 584 1.95 -13.71 -10.25
C SER A 584 2.07 -12.57 -9.22
N ALA A 585 2.43 -12.93 -7.98
CA ALA A 585 2.68 -11.97 -6.90
C ALA A 585 3.70 -10.90 -7.30
N ILE A 586 4.78 -11.30 -7.97
CA ILE A 586 5.84 -10.38 -8.38
C ILE A 586 5.40 -9.39 -9.47
N GLN A 587 4.29 -9.67 -10.13
CA GLN A 587 3.65 -8.78 -11.10
C GLN A 587 2.57 -7.89 -10.48
N GLY A 588 2.24 -8.09 -9.18
CA GLY A 588 1.26 -7.30 -8.46
C GLY A 588 0.01 -8.05 -8.00
N GLY A 589 -0.14 -9.35 -8.32
CA GLY A 589 -1.25 -10.20 -7.87
C GLY A 589 -2.63 -9.63 -8.17
N TYR A 590 -2.82 -8.95 -9.30
CA TYR A 590 -4.11 -8.41 -9.74
C TYR A 590 -4.85 -9.40 -10.65
N MET A 591 -6.15 -9.18 -10.84
CA MET A 591 -6.96 -9.96 -11.79
C MET A 591 -6.77 -9.46 -13.24
N GLU A 592 -6.55 -10.41 -14.15
CA GLU A 592 -6.45 -10.18 -15.59
C GLU A 592 -7.57 -10.86 -16.36
#